data_14e71ce0841d1a27b522202e17c3f6d3
#
_entry.id   14e71ce0841d1a27b522202e17c3f6d3
#
_cell.length_a   1.000
_cell.length_b   1.000
_cell.length_c   1.000
_cell.angle_alpha   90.00
_cell.angle_beta   90.00
_cell.angle_gamma   90.00
#
_symmetry.space_group_name_H-M   'P 1'
#
loop_
_entity.id
_entity.type
_entity.pdbx_description
1 polymer ?
#
loop_
_entity_poly.entity_id
_entity_poly.type
_entity_poly.pdbx_seq_one_letter_code
_entity_poly.pdbx_strand_id
1 'polypeptide(L)'
;MDLAIVLVTARAGGTLLDIVLVAISRCLLVLLFLPFSALDKVLNFSDAEGQAALSLRSRTLSRLAILTGFCIEVVMSLGVVSGVADRAAALVLAAYCAATAVLWKQFWKSGDFRLRGPSRGRDTFWDFLKNFALAGGFLSLTFAGHAVGVADFLHHPFDSSHPYRTFASPEPPAVGP
;
A
#
# COMPACT_ATOMS: atom_id res chain seq x y z
N MET A 1 -17.30 -23.68 -35.65
CA MET A 1 -16.34 -23.13 -34.66
C MET A 1 -17.04 -23.21 -33.30
N ASP A 2 -16.59 -24.12 -32.45
CA ASP A 2 -17.31 -24.50 -31.22
C ASP A 2 -17.49 -23.34 -30.26
N LEU A 3 -18.74 -23.10 -29.87
CA LEU A 3 -19.11 -22.11 -28.84
C LEU A 3 -18.30 -22.30 -27.54
N ALA A 4 -17.96 -23.55 -27.23
CA ALA A 4 -17.12 -23.89 -26.07
C ALA A 4 -15.71 -23.31 -26.19
N ILE A 5 -15.08 -23.34 -27.37
CA ILE A 5 -13.75 -22.76 -27.60
C ILE A 5 -13.80 -21.23 -27.44
N VAL A 6 -14.84 -20.58 -27.99
CA VAL A 6 -15.02 -19.13 -27.86
C VAL A 6 -15.24 -18.73 -26.39
N LEU A 7 -16.03 -19.48 -25.64
CA LEU A 7 -16.26 -19.22 -24.21
C LEU A 7 -14.99 -19.45 -23.36
N VAL A 8 -14.21 -20.48 -23.67
CA VAL A 8 -12.94 -20.75 -22.95
C VAL A 8 -11.90 -19.66 -23.23
N THR A 9 -11.77 -19.22 -24.48
CA THR A 9 -10.82 -18.15 -24.84
C THR A 9 -11.25 -16.79 -24.27
N ALA A 10 -12.54 -16.45 -24.29
CA ALA A 10 -13.05 -15.23 -23.69
C ALA A 10 -12.85 -15.23 -22.15
N ARG A 11 -13.02 -16.39 -21.51
CA ARG A 11 -12.81 -16.54 -20.06
C ARG A 11 -11.34 -16.47 -19.66
N ALA A 12 -10.43 -17.09 -20.46
CA ALA A 12 -9.00 -16.99 -20.25
C ALA A 12 -8.50 -15.54 -20.43
N GLY A 13 -9.04 -14.80 -21.38
CA GLY A 13 -8.73 -13.38 -21.57
C GLY A 13 -9.19 -12.50 -20.42
N GLY A 14 -10.38 -12.76 -19.84
CA GLY A 14 -10.88 -12.05 -18.65
C GLY A 14 -9.99 -12.27 -17.44
N THR A 15 -9.62 -13.51 -17.14
CA THR A 15 -8.76 -13.85 -15.99
C THR A 15 -7.35 -13.26 -16.09
N LEU A 16 -6.76 -13.19 -17.28
CA LEU A 16 -5.46 -12.55 -17.48
C LEU A 16 -5.55 -11.05 -17.25
N LEU A 17 -6.58 -10.39 -17.77
CA LEU A 17 -6.81 -8.96 -17.56
C LEU A 17 -6.99 -8.63 -16.08
N ASP A 18 -7.75 -9.44 -15.33
CA ASP A 18 -7.96 -9.26 -13.90
C ASP A 18 -6.64 -9.34 -13.12
N ILE A 19 -5.80 -10.34 -13.41
CA ILE A 19 -4.47 -10.47 -12.80
C ILE A 19 -3.60 -9.24 -13.08
N VAL A 20 -3.59 -8.79 -14.35
CA VAL A 20 -2.80 -7.61 -14.75
C VAL A 20 -3.28 -6.35 -14.04
N LEU A 21 -4.59 -6.12 -13.96
CA LEU A 21 -5.16 -4.96 -13.26
C LEU A 21 -4.86 -4.98 -11.77
N VAL A 22 -4.96 -6.15 -11.13
CA VAL A 22 -4.58 -6.32 -9.72
C VAL A 22 -3.09 -6.05 -9.53
N ALA A 23 -2.22 -6.59 -10.38
CA ALA A 23 -0.79 -6.33 -10.31
C ALA A 23 -0.46 -4.84 -10.49
N ILE A 24 -1.05 -4.18 -11.49
CA ILE A 24 -0.86 -2.75 -11.73
C ILE A 24 -1.32 -1.92 -10.53
N SER A 25 -2.50 -2.18 -9.99
CA SER A 25 -3.03 -1.41 -8.85
C SER A 25 -2.13 -1.54 -7.61
N ARG A 26 -1.60 -2.73 -7.33
CA ARG A 26 -0.65 -2.98 -6.24
C ARG A 26 0.68 -2.28 -6.48
N CYS A 27 1.23 -2.37 -7.69
CA CYS A 27 2.45 -1.66 -8.06
C CYS A 27 2.29 -0.14 -7.94
N LEU A 28 1.16 0.41 -8.37
CA LEU A 28 0.88 1.85 -8.24
C LEU A 28 0.78 2.31 -6.78
N LEU A 29 0.17 1.50 -5.91
CA LEU A 29 0.09 1.82 -4.48
C LEU A 29 1.45 1.86 -3.80
N VAL A 30 2.35 0.95 -4.14
CA VAL A 30 3.69 0.91 -3.53
C VAL A 30 4.72 1.77 -4.26
N LEU A 31 4.40 2.32 -5.42
CA LEU A 31 5.33 3.05 -6.28
C LEU A 31 6.03 4.21 -5.55
N LEU A 32 5.34 4.88 -4.64
CA LEU A 32 5.92 5.95 -3.83
C LEU A 32 7.03 5.42 -2.92
N PHE A 33 6.87 4.24 -2.35
CA PHE A 33 7.80 3.64 -1.39
C PHE A 33 8.93 2.90 -2.09
N LEU A 34 8.56 2.02 -3.01
CA LEU A 34 9.51 1.22 -3.78
C LEU A 34 9.25 1.46 -5.29
N PRO A 35 10.16 2.10 -6.03
CA PRO A 35 11.56 2.39 -5.67
C PRO A 35 11.84 3.79 -5.09
N PHE A 36 10.93 4.76 -5.21
CA PHE A 36 11.27 6.19 -5.08
C PHE A 36 11.70 6.61 -3.67
N SER A 37 10.88 6.39 -2.65
CA SER A 37 11.21 6.79 -1.27
C SER A 37 12.39 5.99 -0.71
N ALA A 38 12.50 4.71 -1.06
CA ALA A 38 13.64 3.88 -0.67
C ALA A 38 14.95 4.41 -1.28
N LEU A 39 14.94 4.73 -2.59
CA LEU A 39 16.10 5.27 -3.27
C LEU A 39 16.50 6.65 -2.73
N ASP A 40 15.53 7.52 -2.49
CA ASP A 40 15.78 8.84 -1.90
C ASP A 40 16.46 8.73 -0.54
N LYS A 41 15.99 7.83 0.34
CA LYS A 41 16.62 7.59 1.64
C LYS A 41 18.06 7.05 1.55
N VAL A 42 18.36 6.25 0.52
CA VAL A 42 19.73 5.76 0.30
C VAL A 42 20.64 6.88 -0.20
N LEU A 43 20.16 7.70 -1.13
CA LEU A 43 20.95 8.76 -1.76
C LEU A 43 21.10 9.99 -0.85
N ASN A 44 20.07 10.35 -0.10
CA ASN A 44 19.97 11.57 0.70
C ASN A 44 19.82 11.28 2.20
N PHE A 45 20.52 10.24 2.70
CA PHE A 45 20.38 9.77 4.09
C PHE A 45 20.66 10.87 5.12
N SER A 46 21.69 11.69 4.89
CA SER A 46 22.06 12.80 5.78
C SER A 46 20.96 13.85 5.91
N ASP A 47 20.30 14.18 4.81
CA ASP A 47 19.23 15.18 4.77
C ASP A 47 17.97 14.64 5.47
N ALA A 48 17.66 13.36 5.24
CA ALA A 48 16.58 12.67 5.93
C ALA A 48 16.84 12.61 7.46
N GLU A 49 18.09 12.32 7.88
CA GLU A 49 18.50 12.36 9.30
C GLU A 49 18.31 13.76 9.90
N GLY A 50 18.73 14.79 9.16
CA GLY A 50 18.56 16.19 9.60
C GLY A 50 17.10 16.57 9.79
N GLN A 51 16.23 16.22 8.86
CA GLN A 51 14.78 16.48 8.97
C GLN A 51 14.15 15.74 10.15
N ALA A 52 14.49 14.46 10.35
CA ALA A 52 13.99 13.68 11.47
C ALA A 52 14.49 14.22 12.82
N ALA A 53 15.73 14.72 12.88
CA ALA A 53 16.31 15.30 14.10
C ALA A 53 15.57 16.56 14.58
N LEU A 54 14.98 17.34 13.68
CA LEU A 54 14.14 18.48 14.03
C LEU A 54 12.91 18.08 14.85
N SER A 55 12.38 16.88 14.62
CA SER A 55 11.20 16.37 15.34
C SER A 55 11.56 15.53 16.55
N LEU A 56 12.62 14.71 16.47
CA LEU A 56 12.95 13.70 17.49
C LEU A 56 14.02 14.18 18.50
N ARG A 57 14.64 15.34 18.30
CA ARG A 57 15.66 15.95 19.18
C ARG A 57 16.85 15.03 19.52
N SER A 58 16.98 13.87 18.88
CA SER A 58 18.06 12.90 19.11
C SER A 58 18.53 12.31 17.81
N ARG A 59 19.83 12.41 17.52
CA ARG A 59 20.43 11.91 16.29
C ARG A 59 20.31 10.38 16.15
N THR A 60 20.47 9.67 17.25
CA THR A 60 20.33 8.20 17.27
C THR A 60 18.89 7.78 16.98
N LEU A 61 17.90 8.42 17.60
CA LEU A 61 16.49 8.16 17.33
C LEU A 61 16.12 8.49 15.88
N SER A 62 16.69 9.57 15.32
CA SER A 62 16.46 9.94 13.92
C SER A 62 16.97 8.87 12.96
N ARG A 63 18.19 8.37 13.18
CA ARG A 63 18.75 7.27 12.38
C ARG A 63 17.91 6.01 12.47
N LEU A 64 17.54 5.61 13.68
CA LEU A 64 16.69 4.44 13.87
C LEU A 64 15.33 4.61 13.19
N ALA A 65 14.70 5.77 13.29
CA ALA A 65 13.42 6.05 12.64
C ALA A 65 13.52 5.95 11.11
N ILE A 66 14.60 6.48 10.50
CA ILE A 66 14.81 6.41 9.06
C ILE A 66 15.09 4.97 8.61
N LEU A 67 15.95 4.24 9.32
CA LEU A 67 16.24 2.84 9.00
C LEU A 67 14.99 1.96 9.15
N THR A 68 14.23 2.16 10.22
CA THR A 68 12.96 1.45 10.42
C THR A 68 11.96 1.80 9.31
N GLY A 69 11.81 3.08 8.98
CA GLY A 69 10.98 3.52 7.86
C GLY A 69 11.40 2.89 6.54
N PHE A 70 12.69 2.88 6.24
CA PHE A 70 13.23 2.22 5.04
C PHE A 70 12.91 0.73 5.00
N CYS A 71 13.13 0.01 6.11
CA CYS A 71 12.79 -1.42 6.19
C CYS A 71 11.28 -1.66 5.97
N ILE A 72 10.42 -0.86 6.60
CA ILE A 72 8.97 -0.94 6.41
C ILE A 72 8.61 -0.71 4.94
N GLU A 73 9.12 0.35 4.33
CA GLU A 73 8.83 0.68 2.94
C GLU A 73 9.25 -0.42 1.97
N VAL A 74 10.45 -0.99 2.13
CA VAL A 74 10.94 -2.04 1.23
C VAL A 74 10.22 -3.37 1.49
N VAL A 75 10.24 -3.86 2.74
CA VAL A 75 9.75 -5.22 3.05
C VAL A 75 8.23 -5.31 2.87
N MET A 76 7.48 -4.32 3.36
CA MET A 76 6.02 -4.35 3.26
C MET A 76 5.56 -4.11 1.82
N SER A 77 6.25 -3.26 1.04
CA SER A 77 5.93 -3.09 -0.39
C SER A 77 6.15 -4.39 -1.17
N LEU A 78 7.23 -5.12 -0.90
CA LEU A 78 7.45 -6.44 -1.50
C LEU A 78 6.35 -7.43 -1.10
N GLY A 79 5.92 -7.43 0.16
CA GLY A 79 4.80 -8.25 0.64
C GLY A 79 3.51 -7.94 -0.13
N VAL A 80 3.17 -6.67 -0.30
CA VAL A 80 1.98 -6.24 -1.05
C VAL A 80 2.05 -6.68 -2.51
N VAL A 81 3.19 -6.49 -3.20
CA VAL A 81 3.31 -6.84 -4.62
C VAL A 81 3.35 -8.35 -4.83
N SER A 82 4.09 -9.09 -3.99
CA SER A 82 4.20 -10.55 -4.12
C SER A 82 2.95 -11.31 -3.69
N GLY A 83 2.08 -10.70 -2.90
CA GLY A 83 0.93 -11.37 -2.30
C GLY A 83 1.30 -12.22 -1.07
N VAL A 84 2.53 -12.15 -0.57
CA VAL A 84 2.96 -12.87 0.65
C VAL A 84 2.63 -12.04 1.88
N ALA A 85 1.76 -12.54 2.74
CA ALA A 85 1.26 -11.83 3.93
C ALA A 85 0.80 -10.40 3.60
N ASP A 86 0.25 -10.20 2.40
CA ASP A 86 -0.03 -8.90 1.79
C ASP A 86 -1.06 -8.09 2.59
N ARG A 87 -1.97 -8.74 3.29
CA ARG A 87 -2.95 -8.09 4.18
C ARG A 87 -2.28 -7.41 5.37
N ALA A 88 -1.38 -8.13 6.05
CA ALA A 88 -0.59 -7.56 7.15
C ALA A 88 0.38 -6.48 6.64
N ALA A 89 1.04 -6.72 5.51
CA ALA A 89 1.93 -5.75 4.90
C ALA A 89 1.20 -4.45 4.53
N ALA A 90 -0.01 -4.54 3.96
CA ALA A 90 -0.85 -3.40 3.64
C ALA A 90 -1.28 -2.64 4.90
N LEU A 91 -1.67 -3.35 5.98
CA LEU A 91 -2.01 -2.69 7.24
C LEU A 91 -0.83 -1.91 7.82
N VAL A 92 0.37 -2.50 7.80
CA VAL A 92 1.59 -1.81 8.28
C VAL A 92 1.87 -0.56 7.44
N LEU A 93 1.76 -0.63 6.11
CA LEU A 93 1.92 0.54 5.24
C LEU A 93 0.83 1.60 5.48
N ALA A 94 -0.42 1.20 5.71
CA ALA A 94 -1.49 2.13 6.06
C ALA A 94 -1.17 2.89 7.36
N ALA A 95 -0.77 2.16 8.41
CA ALA A 95 -0.38 2.76 9.68
C ALA A 95 0.86 3.67 9.53
N TYR A 96 1.83 3.25 8.73
CA TYR A 96 3.02 4.04 8.42
C TYR A 96 2.66 5.35 7.71
N CYS A 97 1.79 5.33 6.69
CA CYS A 97 1.31 6.53 6.01
C CYS A 97 0.61 7.49 6.98
N ALA A 98 -0.28 6.98 7.82
CA ALA A 98 -0.99 7.80 8.80
C ALA A 98 -0.04 8.39 9.83
N ALA A 99 0.90 7.59 10.36
CA ALA A 99 1.89 8.06 11.33
C ALA A 99 2.81 9.13 10.75
N THR A 100 3.34 8.92 9.53
CA THR A 100 4.19 9.89 8.85
C THR A 100 3.45 11.19 8.53
N ALA A 101 2.17 11.12 8.15
CA ALA A 101 1.34 12.30 7.95
C ALA A 101 1.23 13.13 9.24
N VAL A 102 0.88 12.50 10.36
CA VAL A 102 0.69 13.18 11.64
C VAL A 102 2.01 13.72 12.20
N LEU A 103 3.11 12.99 12.04
CA LEU A 103 4.40 13.37 12.62
C LEU A 103 5.14 14.42 11.78
N TRP A 104 5.10 14.34 10.46
CA TRP A 104 5.94 15.17 9.59
C TRP A 104 5.16 16.11 8.65
N LYS A 105 3.87 15.89 8.39
CA LYS A 105 3.06 16.75 7.53
C LYS A 105 2.12 17.66 8.36
N GLN A 106 2.69 18.32 9.36
CA GLN A 106 1.96 19.15 10.34
C GLN A 106 1.63 20.53 9.76
N PHE A 107 0.71 20.60 8.79
CA PHE A 107 0.29 21.85 8.13
C PHE A 107 -0.24 22.89 9.10
N TRP A 108 -0.78 22.49 10.26
CA TRP A 108 -1.28 23.36 11.31
C TRP A 108 -0.16 24.12 12.06
N LYS A 109 1.10 23.70 11.93
CA LYS A 109 2.26 24.36 12.54
C LYS A 109 2.92 25.38 11.62
N SER A 110 2.55 25.45 10.34
CA SER A 110 3.21 26.31 9.34
C SER A 110 2.99 27.80 9.59
N GLY A 111 1.91 28.18 10.31
CA GLY A 111 1.55 29.57 10.58
C GLY A 111 1.02 30.39 9.39
N ASP A 112 1.20 29.85 8.17
CA ASP A 112 0.81 30.52 6.90
C ASP A 112 -0.30 29.78 6.13
N PHE A 113 -1.04 28.89 6.81
CA PHE A 113 -2.08 28.08 6.14
C PHE A 113 -3.19 28.94 5.54
N ARG A 114 -3.39 28.82 4.23
CA ARG A 114 -4.48 29.44 3.47
C ARG A 114 -4.85 28.57 2.30
N LEU A 115 -6.14 28.43 2.04
CA LEU A 115 -6.62 27.68 0.86
C LEU A 115 -6.44 28.44 -0.45
N ARG A 116 -6.36 29.79 -0.41
CA ARG A 116 -6.21 30.64 -1.60
C ARG A 116 -4.81 31.24 -1.66
N GLY A 117 -4.18 31.14 -2.82
CA GLY A 117 -2.82 31.66 -3.08
C GLY A 117 -1.70 30.68 -2.62
N PRO A 118 -0.44 30.98 -2.92
CA PRO A 118 0.71 30.15 -2.52
C PRO A 118 0.88 30.19 -0.99
N SER A 119 1.09 29.01 -0.37
CA SER A 119 1.25 28.87 1.08
C SER A 119 1.92 27.52 1.35
N ARG A 120 2.97 27.52 2.20
CA ARG A 120 3.62 26.28 2.66
C ARG A 120 2.65 25.36 3.41
N GLY A 121 1.81 25.96 4.26
CA GLY A 121 0.80 25.21 4.99
C GLY A 121 -0.18 24.49 4.07
N ARG A 122 -0.58 25.11 2.95
CA ARG A 122 -1.43 24.46 1.96
C ARG A 122 -0.73 23.30 1.25
N ASP A 123 0.53 23.49 0.86
CA ASP A 123 1.28 22.41 0.18
C ASP A 123 1.47 21.21 1.13
N THR A 124 1.83 21.49 2.39
CA THR A 124 1.90 20.44 3.43
C THR A 124 0.54 19.79 3.71
N PHE A 125 -0.57 20.53 3.64
CA PHE A 125 -1.91 19.98 3.78
C PHE A 125 -2.26 18.99 2.66
N TRP A 126 -1.92 19.31 1.42
CA TRP A 126 -2.11 18.36 0.32
C TRP A 126 -1.26 17.11 0.49
N ASP A 127 -0.03 17.23 0.96
CA ASP A 127 0.82 16.08 1.27
C ASP A 127 0.25 15.23 2.43
N PHE A 128 -0.33 15.86 3.44
CA PHE A 128 -1.05 15.18 4.51
C PHE A 128 -2.22 14.36 3.95
N LEU A 129 -3.06 14.95 3.13
CA LEU A 129 -4.20 14.27 2.52
C LEU A 129 -3.78 13.13 1.58
N LYS A 130 -2.70 13.29 0.81
CA LYS A 130 -2.15 12.22 -0.05
C LYS A 130 -1.75 11.00 0.78
N ASN A 131 -1.09 11.19 1.93
CA ASN A 131 -0.72 10.09 2.80
C ASN A 131 -1.95 9.36 3.38
N PHE A 132 -3.02 10.09 3.73
CA PHE A 132 -4.27 9.48 4.16
C PHE A 132 -5.00 8.76 3.02
N ALA A 133 -4.95 9.27 1.80
CA ALA A 133 -5.49 8.58 0.63
C ALA A 133 -4.75 7.26 0.36
N LEU A 134 -3.41 7.24 0.48
CA LEU A 134 -2.61 6.02 0.40
C LEU A 134 -2.95 5.05 1.53
N ALA A 135 -3.09 5.54 2.77
CA ALA A 135 -3.52 4.71 3.90
C ALA A 135 -4.87 4.05 3.62
N GLY A 136 -5.84 4.78 3.07
CA GLY A 136 -7.14 4.25 2.65
C GLY A 136 -7.02 3.17 1.57
N GLY A 137 -6.15 3.37 0.57
CA GLY A 137 -5.86 2.38 -0.46
C GLY A 137 -5.27 1.09 0.12
N PHE A 138 -4.32 1.19 1.06
CA PHE A 138 -3.76 0.02 1.75
C PHE A 138 -4.77 -0.66 2.67
N LEU A 139 -5.61 0.08 3.39
CA LEU A 139 -6.69 -0.50 4.19
C LEU A 139 -7.68 -1.28 3.31
N SER A 140 -7.96 -0.81 2.11
CA SER A 140 -8.79 -1.54 1.15
C SER A 140 -8.17 -2.89 0.79
N LEU A 141 -6.83 -2.98 0.64
CA LEU A 141 -6.14 -4.26 0.42
C LEU A 141 -6.15 -5.16 1.65
N THR A 142 -6.01 -4.60 2.85
CA THR A 142 -6.04 -5.35 4.12
C THR A 142 -7.35 -6.13 4.27
N PHE A 143 -8.46 -5.51 3.89
CA PHE A 143 -9.80 -6.08 4.04
C PHE A 143 -10.40 -6.57 2.70
N ALA A 144 -9.58 -6.65 1.63
CA ALA A 144 -10.01 -7.23 0.36
C ALA A 144 -10.20 -8.75 0.47
N GLY A 145 -11.31 -9.26 -0.10
CA GLY A 145 -11.58 -10.69 -0.15
C GLY A 145 -13.08 -11.02 0.06
N HIS A 146 -13.49 -12.20 -0.39
CA HIS A 146 -14.91 -12.59 -0.49
C HIS A 146 -15.61 -12.94 0.85
N ALA A 147 -14.86 -13.04 1.95
CA ALA A 147 -15.41 -13.43 3.26
C ALA A 147 -14.79 -12.65 4.41
N VAL A 148 -14.17 -11.49 4.15
CA VAL A 148 -13.22 -10.92 5.07
C VAL A 148 -13.84 -9.80 5.88
N GLY A 149 -14.28 -10.15 7.08
CA GLY A 149 -14.51 -9.18 8.14
C GLY A 149 -13.23 -8.93 8.94
N VAL A 150 -13.25 -7.89 9.76
CA VAL A 150 -12.18 -7.59 10.72
C VAL A 150 -11.84 -8.80 11.59
N ALA A 151 -12.84 -9.60 11.97
CA ALA A 151 -12.66 -10.81 12.77
C ALA A 151 -11.76 -11.86 12.09
N ASP A 152 -11.97 -12.12 10.80
CA ASP A 152 -11.14 -13.05 10.04
C ASP A 152 -9.68 -12.58 9.96
N PHE A 153 -9.47 -11.29 9.67
CA PHE A 153 -8.13 -10.71 9.69
C PHE A 153 -7.43 -10.86 11.05
N LEU A 154 -8.14 -10.67 12.15
CA LEU A 154 -7.57 -10.81 13.51
C LEU A 154 -7.20 -12.25 13.84
N HIS A 155 -7.92 -13.25 13.31
CA HIS A 155 -7.58 -14.65 13.47
C HIS A 155 -6.42 -15.10 12.55
N HIS A 156 -6.35 -14.55 11.35
CA HIS A 156 -5.38 -14.94 10.30
C HIS A 156 -4.68 -13.74 9.66
N PRO A 157 -3.91 -12.92 10.42
CA PRO A 157 -3.38 -11.65 9.91
C PRO A 157 -2.32 -11.82 8.81
N PHE A 158 -1.63 -12.96 8.78
CA PHE A 158 -0.56 -13.25 7.81
C PHE A 158 -1.03 -14.06 6.60
N ASP A 159 -2.31 -14.40 6.54
CA ASP A 159 -2.85 -15.09 5.37
C ASP A 159 -2.80 -14.16 4.15
N SER A 160 -2.48 -14.78 3.01
CA SER A 160 -2.49 -14.08 1.73
C SER A 160 -3.92 -13.85 1.25
N SER A 161 -4.18 -12.68 0.65
CA SER A 161 -5.43 -12.43 -0.08
C SER A 161 -5.51 -13.21 -1.41
N HIS A 162 -4.43 -13.94 -1.77
CA HIS A 162 -4.27 -14.67 -3.03
C HIS A 162 -4.60 -13.83 -4.28
N PRO A 163 -3.98 -12.65 -4.44
CA PRO A 163 -4.38 -11.66 -5.43
C PRO A 163 -4.26 -12.13 -6.88
N TYR A 164 -3.42 -13.13 -7.13
CA TYR A 164 -3.10 -13.64 -8.47
C TYR A 164 -3.73 -15.01 -8.75
N ARG A 165 -4.58 -15.52 -7.84
CA ARG A 165 -5.32 -16.76 -8.12
C ARG A 165 -6.52 -16.47 -9.02
N THR A 166 -6.60 -17.19 -10.11
CA THR A 166 -7.82 -17.26 -10.92
C THR A 166 -8.85 -18.07 -10.16
N PHE A 167 -10.05 -17.54 -9.95
CA PHE A 167 -11.15 -18.31 -9.40
C PHE A 167 -11.56 -19.35 -10.46
N ALA A 168 -11.12 -20.60 -10.28
CA ALA A 168 -11.77 -21.72 -10.95
C ALA A 168 -13.21 -21.74 -10.44
N SER A 169 -14.19 -21.65 -11.36
CA SER A 169 -15.58 -21.82 -10.98
C SER A 169 -15.75 -23.17 -10.29
N PRO A 170 -16.62 -23.28 -9.28
CA PRO A 170 -16.96 -24.57 -8.73
C PRO A 170 -17.38 -25.49 -9.88
N GLU A 171 -16.79 -26.66 -9.92
CA GLU A 171 -17.13 -27.71 -10.87
C GLU A 171 -18.64 -27.96 -10.77
N PRO A 172 -19.40 -27.95 -11.87
CA PRO A 172 -20.82 -28.25 -11.79
C PRO A 172 -20.99 -29.63 -11.11
N PRO A 173 -21.99 -29.81 -10.23
CA PRO A 173 -22.20 -31.06 -9.55
C PRO A 173 -22.24 -32.16 -10.60
N ALA A 174 -21.43 -33.21 -10.41
CA ALA A 174 -21.44 -34.37 -11.30
C ALA A 174 -22.88 -34.85 -11.41
N VAL A 175 -23.44 -34.75 -12.62
CA VAL A 175 -24.74 -35.32 -12.93
C VAL A 175 -24.50 -36.82 -12.90
N GLY A 176 -24.84 -37.44 -11.76
CA GLY A 176 -24.81 -38.90 -11.62
C GLY A 176 -25.72 -39.57 -12.64
N PRO A 177 -25.41 -40.79 -13.02
CA PRO A 177 -26.13 -41.54 -14.02
C PRO A 177 -27.60 -41.85 -13.62
#